data_7e2671d2973192da704fe3b394dcb5f0
#
_entry.id   7e2671d2973192da704fe3b394dcb5f0
#
_cell.length_a   1.000
_cell.length_b   1.000
_cell.length_c   1.000
_cell.angle_alpha   90.00
_cell.angle_beta   90.00
_cell.angle_gamma   90.00
#
_symmetry.space_group_name_H-M   'P 1'
#
loop_
_entity.id
_entity.type
_entity.pdbx_description
1 polymer ?
#
loop_
_entity_poly.entity_id
_entity_poly.type
_entity_poly.pdbx_seq_one_letter_code
_entity_poly.pdbx_strand_id
1 'polypeptide(L)'
;HVSSRRQRQMCIRDRIMRDVNGGWLIRYIHMNGASFFFIVVYIHMARSLYYGSYKAPRELLWILGVVIYLLMMATACLGYTLPWGLMSFWGATVITNFFSVLPFVGEPIVNWLLGGYTVDNPTLNRFYALHYLLPFVIAGVILLHIVALHRFGSNNPWGRDIKSEKDLIPFHPYYT
;
A
#
# COMPACT_ATOMS: atom_id res chain seq x y z
N HIS A 1 28.49 16.39 8.39
CA HIS A 1 27.41 15.99 9.34
C HIS A 1 26.25 15.18 8.71
N VAL A 2 25.98 15.31 7.42
CA VAL A 2 24.93 14.54 6.72
C VAL A 2 25.32 13.06 6.58
N SER A 3 26.58 12.76 6.35
CA SER A 3 27.13 11.41 6.23
C SER A 3 26.93 10.56 7.50
N SER A 4 27.06 11.15 8.70
CA SER A 4 27.01 10.41 9.95
C SER A 4 25.62 9.87 10.31
N ARG A 5 24.54 10.57 9.95
CA ARG A 5 23.17 10.12 10.21
C ARG A 5 22.75 8.96 9.28
N ARG A 6 23.09 9.07 7.99
CA ARG A 6 22.84 7.99 7.02
C ARG A 6 23.59 6.72 7.41
N GLN A 7 24.88 6.87 7.76
CA GLN A 7 25.69 5.76 8.21
C GLN A 7 25.12 5.10 9.48
N ARG A 8 24.61 5.92 10.43
CA ARG A 8 23.97 5.43 11.64
C ARG A 8 22.71 4.62 11.37
N GLN A 9 21.83 5.07 10.45
CA GLN A 9 20.62 4.33 10.08
C GLN A 9 20.95 3.00 9.37
N MET A 10 21.95 3.00 8.50
CA MET A 10 22.43 1.76 7.86
C MET A 10 22.99 0.78 8.89
N CYS A 11 23.77 1.27 9.85
CA CYS A 11 24.32 0.45 10.93
C CYS A 11 23.23 -0.14 11.84
N ILE A 12 22.19 0.65 12.21
CA ILE A 12 21.08 0.17 13.02
C ILE A 12 20.33 -0.95 12.31
N ARG A 13 20.02 -0.78 11.03
CA ARG A 13 19.33 -1.78 10.22
C ARG A 13 20.14 -3.07 10.09
N ASP A 14 21.44 -2.96 9.84
CA ASP A 14 22.36 -4.08 9.72
C ASP A 14 22.45 -4.85 11.05
N ARG A 15 22.52 -4.10 12.15
CA ARG A 15 22.55 -4.68 13.49
C ARG A 15 21.25 -5.41 13.84
N ILE A 16 20.09 -4.84 13.52
CA ILE A 16 18.81 -5.54 13.71
C ILE A 16 18.80 -6.85 12.92
N MET A 17 19.29 -6.84 11.69
CA MET A 17 19.29 -8.02 10.84
C MET A 17 20.26 -9.12 11.34
N ARG A 18 21.41 -8.75 11.93
CA ARG A 18 22.47 -9.69 12.30
C ARG A 18 22.47 -10.07 13.79
N ASP A 19 22.23 -9.10 14.65
CA ASP A 19 22.46 -9.26 16.09
C ASP A 19 21.17 -9.50 16.87
N VAL A 20 19.99 -9.14 16.31
CA VAL A 20 18.71 -9.34 16.97
C VAL A 20 18.12 -10.69 16.60
N ASN A 21 17.72 -11.47 17.59
CA ASN A 21 17.08 -12.76 17.38
C ASN A 21 15.79 -12.61 16.51
N GLY A 22 15.76 -13.28 15.35
CA GLY A 22 14.64 -13.18 14.41
C GLY A 22 14.59 -11.89 13.60
N GLY A 23 15.52 -10.95 13.76
CA GLY A 23 15.56 -9.69 13.03
C GLY A 23 15.63 -9.87 11.52
N TRP A 24 16.44 -10.83 11.06
CA TRP A 24 16.52 -11.24 9.65
C TRP A 24 15.17 -11.73 9.11
N LEU A 25 14.45 -12.51 9.91
CA LEU A 25 13.15 -13.07 9.52
C LEU A 25 12.11 -11.97 9.32
N ILE A 26 11.98 -11.04 10.29
CA ILE A 26 11.07 -9.91 10.20
C ILE A 26 11.37 -9.08 8.95
N ARG A 27 12.65 -8.83 8.67
CA ARG A 27 13.04 -8.06 7.49
C ARG A 27 12.67 -8.76 6.18
N TYR A 28 12.94 -10.06 6.07
CA TYR A 28 12.58 -10.82 4.87
C TYR A 28 11.06 -10.96 4.71
N ILE A 29 10.33 -11.18 5.78
CA ILE A 29 8.86 -11.19 5.74
C ILE A 29 8.33 -9.85 5.28
N HIS A 30 8.85 -8.73 5.80
CA HIS A 30 8.42 -7.39 5.38
C HIS A 30 8.70 -7.14 3.89
N MET A 31 9.89 -7.41 3.42
CA MET A 31 10.31 -7.16 2.04
C MET A 31 9.56 -8.05 1.03
N ASN A 32 9.52 -9.36 1.29
CA ASN A 32 8.84 -10.30 0.41
C ASN A 32 7.31 -10.20 0.56
N GLY A 33 6.83 -9.93 1.78
CA GLY A 33 5.44 -9.70 2.07
C GLY A 33 4.87 -8.51 1.29
N ALA A 34 5.62 -7.44 1.12
CA ALA A 34 5.21 -6.31 0.29
C ALA A 34 4.93 -6.75 -1.16
N SER A 35 5.83 -7.52 -1.77
CA SER A 35 5.63 -8.05 -3.13
C SER A 35 4.44 -9.00 -3.21
N PHE A 36 4.32 -9.91 -2.25
CA PHE A 36 3.20 -10.86 -2.18
C PHE A 36 1.86 -10.16 -1.99
N PHE A 37 1.84 -9.10 -1.19
CA PHE A 37 0.64 -8.30 -0.96
C PHE A 37 0.10 -7.68 -2.26
N PHE A 38 0.97 -7.13 -3.11
CA PHE A 38 0.58 -6.62 -4.43
C PHE A 38 0.06 -7.71 -5.35
N ILE A 39 0.69 -8.89 -5.37
CA ILE A 39 0.22 -10.02 -6.17
C ILE A 39 -1.21 -10.39 -5.79
N VAL A 40 -1.49 -10.53 -4.50
CA VAL A 40 -2.83 -10.89 -4.00
C VAL A 40 -3.85 -9.80 -4.31
N VAL A 41 -3.48 -8.52 -4.17
CA VAL A 41 -4.37 -7.40 -4.50
C VAL A 41 -4.66 -7.33 -5.99
N TYR A 42 -3.69 -7.59 -6.87
CA TYR A 42 -3.93 -7.67 -8.31
C TYR A 42 -4.92 -8.79 -8.67
N ILE A 43 -4.78 -9.97 -8.06
CA ILE A 43 -5.72 -11.07 -8.24
C ILE A 43 -7.12 -10.68 -7.73
N HIS A 44 -7.18 -10.02 -6.57
CA HIS A 44 -8.43 -9.52 -5.99
C HIS A 44 -9.13 -8.50 -6.91
N MET A 45 -8.40 -7.56 -7.47
CA MET A 45 -8.93 -6.58 -8.42
C MET A 45 -9.36 -7.25 -9.74
N ALA A 46 -8.53 -8.14 -10.28
CA ALA A 46 -8.84 -8.87 -11.51
C ALA A 46 -10.11 -9.70 -11.36
N ARG A 47 -10.30 -10.36 -10.22
CA ARG A 47 -11.52 -11.10 -9.89
C ARG A 47 -12.74 -10.16 -9.85
N SER A 48 -12.62 -9.00 -9.26
CA SER A 48 -13.72 -8.03 -9.20
C SER A 48 -14.10 -7.49 -10.58
N LEU A 49 -13.12 -7.26 -11.45
CA LEU A 49 -13.35 -6.85 -12.85
C LEU A 49 -13.99 -7.97 -13.65
N TYR A 50 -13.48 -9.19 -13.52
CA TYR A 50 -13.96 -10.35 -14.27
C TYR A 50 -15.44 -10.66 -13.97
N TYR A 51 -15.85 -10.63 -12.71
CA TYR A 51 -17.22 -10.90 -12.29
C TYR A 51 -18.13 -9.68 -12.28
N GLY A 52 -17.64 -8.50 -12.66
CA GLY A 52 -18.42 -7.26 -12.63
C GLY A 52 -18.84 -6.82 -11.22
N SER A 53 -18.09 -7.23 -10.19
CA SER A 53 -18.40 -6.94 -8.79
C SER A 53 -18.28 -5.45 -8.41
N TYR A 54 -17.75 -4.62 -9.30
CA TYR A 54 -17.65 -3.16 -9.17
C TYR A 54 -18.92 -2.40 -9.55
N LYS A 55 -19.89 -3.09 -10.18
CA LYS A 55 -21.14 -2.49 -10.66
C LYS A 55 -22.12 -2.29 -9.50
N ALA A 56 -23.18 -1.52 -9.77
CA ALA A 56 -24.27 -1.30 -8.84
C ALA A 56 -24.74 -2.59 -8.15
N PRO A 57 -24.99 -2.57 -6.86
CA PRO A 57 -24.94 -1.47 -5.89
C PRO A 57 -23.58 -1.34 -5.14
N ARG A 58 -22.47 -1.82 -5.71
CA ARG A 58 -21.16 -1.99 -5.04
C ARG A 58 -20.11 -0.95 -5.46
N GLU A 59 -20.55 0.19 -6.03
CA GLU A 59 -19.63 1.24 -6.51
C GLU A 59 -18.78 1.81 -5.37
N LEU A 60 -19.41 2.08 -4.21
CA LEU A 60 -18.68 2.59 -3.05
C LEU A 60 -17.61 1.61 -2.58
N LEU A 61 -17.93 0.32 -2.59
CA LEU A 61 -16.96 -0.75 -2.27
C LEU A 61 -15.76 -0.69 -3.21
N TRP A 62 -16.00 -0.53 -4.51
CA TRP A 62 -14.94 -0.40 -5.51
C TRP A 62 -14.09 0.85 -5.29
N ILE A 63 -14.72 2.01 -5.08
CA ILE A 63 -14.02 3.28 -4.83
C ILE A 63 -13.09 3.17 -3.61
N LEU A 64 -13.58 2.62 -2.50
CA LEU A 64 -12.75 2.38 -1.31
C LEU A 64 -11.58 1.45 -1.61
N GLY A 65 -11.80 0.41 -2.42
CA GLY A 65 -10.74 -0.48 -2.89
C GLY A 65 -9.66 0.25 -3.71
N VAL A 66 -10.07 1.15 -4.61
CA VAL A 66 -9.14 1.99 -5.39
C VAL A 66 -8.33 2.91 -4.47
N VAL A 67 -8.97 3.54 -3.47
CA VAL A 67 -8.28 4.37 -2.49
C VAL A 67 -7.23 3.55 -1.71
N ILE A 68 -7.59 2.35 -1.25
CA ILE A 68 -6.64 1.42 -0.60
C ILE A 68 -5.46 1.13 -1.52
N TYR A 69 -5.71 0.82 -2.78
CA TYR A 69 -4.66 0.50 -3.75
C TYR A 69 -3.68 1.67 -3.95
N LEU A 70 -4.20 2.90 -4.10
CA LEU A 70 -3.37 4.10 -4.23
C LEU A 70 -2.52 4.36 -2.97
N LEU A 71 -3.11 4.20 -1.79
CA LEU A 71 -2.40 4.32 -0.51
C LEU A 71 -1.33 3.24 -0.36
N MET A 72 -1.60 2.02 -0.82
CA MET A 72 -0.61 0.93 -0.85
C MET A 72 0.57 1.27 -1.76
N MET A 73 0.31 1.77 -2.97
CA MET A 73 1.37 2.21 -3.90
C MET A 73 2.23 3.29 -3.26
N ALA A 74 1.60 4.31 -2.66
CA ALA A 74 2.33 5.35 -1.93
C ALA A 74 3.18 4.76 -0.80
N THR A 75 2.60 3.88 0.03
CA THR A 75 3.31 3.24 1.13
C THR A 75 4.52 2.43 0.64
N ALA A 76 4.37 1.66 -0.43
CA ALA A 76 5.45 0.87 -1.01
C ALA A 76 6.57 1.75 -1.58
N CYS A 77 6.23 2.81 -2.31
CA CYS A 77 7.21 3.76 -2.86
C CYS A 77 8.02 4.44 -1.75
N LEU A 78 7.33 4.90 -0.69
CA LEU A 78 7.99 5.50 0.47
C LEU A 78 8.93 4.50 1.15
N GLY A 79 8.47 3.27 1.37
CA GLY A 79 9.25 2.21 2.00
C GLY A 79 10.47 1.77 1.19
N TYR A 80 10.33 1.73 -0.13
CA TYR A 80 11.44 1.38 -1.03
C TYR A 80 12.59 2.40 -0.99
N THR A 81 12.28 3.65 -0.67
CA THR A 81 13.30 4.71 -0.52
C THR A 81 14.14 4.54 0.75
N LEU A 82 13.59 3.94 1.81
CA LEU A 82 14.23 3.87 3.13
C LEU A 82 15.56 3.09 3.17
N PRO A 83 15.78 2.01 2.38
CA PRO A 83 17.08 1.36 2.31
C PRO A 83 18.20 2.25 1.79
N TRP A 84 17.88 3.34 1.11
CA TRP A 84 18.82 4.35 0.61
C TRP A 84 19.91 3.79 -0.32
N GLY A 85 19.54 2.81 -1.13
CA GLY A 85 20.40 2.30 -2.20
C GLY A 85 20.30 3.17 -3.47
N LEU A 86 21.10 2.83 -4.48
CA LEU A 86 21.10 3.52 -5.78
C LEU A 86 19.68 3.55 -6.40
N MET A 87 19.02 2.41 -6.43
CA MET A 87 17.65 2.30 -6.95
C MET A 87 16.64 3.08 -6.12
N SER A 88 16.81 3.14 -4.80
CA SER A 88 15.96 3.92 -3.90
C SER A 88 16.03 5.41 -4.19
N PHE A 89 17.25 5.94 -4.38
CA PHE A 89 17.49 7.33 -4.69
C PHE A 89 16.87 7.73 -6.04
N TRP A 90 17.21 7.00 -7.08
CA TRP A 90 16.70 7.29 -8.43
C TRP A 90 15.22 7.07 -8.56
N GLY A 91 14.69 6.02 -7.92
CA GLY A 91 13.25 5.76 -7.86
C GLY A 91 12.49 6.89 -7.19
N ALA A 92 12.97 7.38 -6.05
CA ALA A 92 12.37 8.54 -5.36
C ALA A 92 12.43 9.80 -6.23
N THR A 93 13.55 10.05 -6.89
CA THR A 93 13.72 11.20 -7.79
C THR A 93 12.71 11.18 -8.94
N VAL A 94 12.54 10.04 -9.61
CA VAL A 94 11.60 9.90 -10.73
C VAL A 94 10.16 10.06 -10.26
N ILE A 95 9.77 9.37 -9.18
CA ILE A 95 8.38 9.38 -8.69
C ILE A 95 7.98 10.74 -8.15
N THR A 96 8.87 11.43 -7.43
CA THR A 96 8.58 12.78 -6.94
C THR A 96 8.49 13.80 -8.07
N ASN A 97 9.37 13.71 -9.05
CA ASN A 97 9.33 14.59 -10.22
C ASN A 97 8.07 14.39 -11.08
N PHE A 98 7.41 13.25 -10.99
CA PHE A 98 6.14 13.04 -11.69
C PHE A 98 5.06 14.08 -11.30
N PHE A 99 5.10 14.56 -10.07
CA PHE A 99 4.18 15.62 -9.62
C PHE A 99 4.47 16.98 -10.26
N SER A 100 5.67 17.24 -10.79
CA SER A 100 6.01 18.52 -11.43
C SER A 100 5.18 18.80 -12.69
N VAL A 101 4.57 17.78 -13.28
CA VAL A 101 3.67 17.90 -14.46
C VAL A 101 2.39 18.68 -14.14
N LEU A 102 2.00 18.76 -12.86
CA LEU A 102 0.80 19.49 -12.46
C LEU A 102 0.99 20.99 -12.62
N PRO A 103 0.17 21.67 -13.45
CA PRO A 103 0.32 23.11 -13.66
C PRO A 103 0.10 23.86 -12.34
N PHE A 104 0.90 24.91 -12.13
CA PHE A 104 0.87 25.84 -10.99
C PHE A 104 1.24 25.24 -9.61
N VAL A 105 0.95 23.99 -9.33
CA VAL A 105 1.14 23.37 -8.01
C VAL A 105 2.23 22.30 -7.99
N GLY A 106 2.72 21.85 -9.13
CA GLY A 106 3.65 20.73 -9.24
C GLY A 106 4.97 20.96 -8.52
N GLU A 107 5.66 22.06 -8.81
CA GLU A 107 6.93 22.39 -8.14
C GLU A 107 6.78 22.58 -6.63
N PRO A 108 5.79 23.33 -6.11
CA PRO A 108 5.52 23.39 -4.69
C PRO A 108 5.31 22.01 -4.03
N ILE A 109 4.59 21.12 -4.68
CA ILE A 109 4.37 19.75 -4.17
C ILE A 109 5.68 18.97 -4.13
N VAL A 110 6.49 19.02 -5.22
CA VAL A 110 7.79 18.35 -5.26
C VAL A 110 8.71 18.86 -4.17
N ASN A 111 8.85 20.18 -4.03
CA ASN A 111 9.68 20.79 -2.99
C ASN A 111 9.19 20.43 -1.57
N TRP A 112 7.89 20.36 -1.38
CA TRP A 112 7.31 19.92 -0.12
C TRP A 112 7.59 18.43 0.15
N LEU A 113 7.45 17.56 -0.84
CA LEU A 113 7.74 16.13 -0.70
C LEU A 113 9.22 15.88 -0.41
N LEU A 114 10.11 16.55 -1.16
CA LEU A 114 11.55 16.39 -1.01
C LEU A 114 12.08 17.05 0.27
N GLY A 115 11.46 18.13 0.71
CA GLY A 115 11.99 18.97 1.79
C GLY A 115 13.19 19.82 1.39
N GLY A 116 13.33 20.06 0.10
CA GLY A 116 14.40 20.76 -0.56
C GLY A 116 14.33 20.60 -2.07
N TYR A 117 15.40 20.94 -2.77
CA TYR A 117 15.45 20.87 -4.23
C TYR A 117 15.90 19.50 -4.76
N THR A 118 16.38 18.62 -3.92
CA THR A 118 16.89 17.30 -4.28
C THR A 118 16.47 16.25 -3.25
N VAL A 119 16.46 14.99 -3.68
CA VAL A 119 16.29 13.84 -2.77
C VAL A 119 17.47 13.79 -1.81
N ASP A 120 17.23 14.03 -0.53
CA ASP A 120 18.25 14.01 0.51
C ASP A 120 17.65 13.62 1.88
N ASN A 121 18.39 13.89 2.95
CA ASN A 121 17.99 13.53 4.31
C ASN A 121 16.61 14.07 4.75
N PRO A 122 16.18 15.29 4.40
CA PRO A 122 14.81 15.73 4.66
C PRO A 122 13.76 14.83 4.00
N THR A 123 14.00 14.39 2.76
CA THR A 123 13.14 13.45 2.03
C THR A 123 13.03 12.12 2.79
N LEU A 124 14.16 11.57 3.22
CA LEU A 124 14.21 10.31 3.93
C LEU A 124 13.41 10.35 5.23
N ASN A 125 13.51 11.43 6.00
CA ASN A 125 12.77 11.60 7.23
C ASN A 125 11.26 11.69 7.00
N ARG A 126 10.82 12.43 5.99
CA ARG A 126 9.41 12.56 5.62
C ARG A 126 8.85 11.23 5.12
N PHE A 127 9.59 10.53 4.28
CA PHE A 127 9.18 9.25 3.73
C PHE A 127 9.11 8.18 4.84
N TYR A 128 10.00 8.21 5.80
CA TYR A 128 9.91 7.34 6.97
C TYR A 128 8.63 7.60 7.78
N ALA A 129 8.35 8.86 8.10
CA ALA A 129 7.17 9.23 8.87
C ALA A 129 5.87 8.84 8.15
N LEU A 130 5.78 9.12 6.84
CA LEU A 130 4.62 8.75 6.02
C LEU A 130 4.50 7.23 5.83
N HIS A 131 5.60 6.52 5.62
CA HIS A 131 5.60 5.06 5.52
C HIS A 131 5.11 4.39 6.81
N TYR A 132 5.44 4.96 7.96
CA TYR A 132 4.93 4.49 9.25
C TYR A 132 3.44 4.79 9.42
N LEU A 133 2.97 5.97 9.02
CA LEU A 133 1.60 6.42 9.23
C LEU A 133 0.61 5.77 8.27
N LEU A 134 0.94 5.67 6.97
CA LEU A 134 0.01 5.23 5.94
C LEU A 134 -0.60 3.83 6.17
N PRO A 135 0.10 2.83 6.68
CA PRO A 135 -0.50 1.53 6.99
C PRO A 135 -1.68 1.61 7.97
N PHE A 136 -1.64 2.52 8.95
CA PHE A 136 -2.77 2.73 9.86
C PHE A 136 -3.95 3.40 9.17
N VAL A 137 -3.69 4.34 8.25
CA VAL A 137 -4.73 4.93 7.40
C VAL A 137 -5.35 3.86 6.51
N ILE A 138 -4.53 3.02 5.88
CA ILE A 138 -4.99 1.87 5.06
C ILE A 138 -5.87 0.95 5.91
N ALA A 139 -5.46 0.61 7.12
CA ALA A 139 -6.25 -0.24 8.02
C ALA A 139 -7.64 0.37 8.29
N GLY A 140 -7.71 1.68 8.53
CA GLY A 140 -8.99 2.40 8.69
C GLY A 140 -9.87 2.32 7.43
N VAL A 141 -9.29 2.53 6.23
CA VAL A 141 -10.03 2.43 4.97
C VAL A 141 -10.44 0.98 4.67
N ILE A 142 -9.64 -0.02 5.04
CA ILE A 142 -10.01 -1.45 4.94
C ILE A 142 -11.24 -1.74 5.79
N LEU A 143 -11.33 -1.22 7.01
CA LEU A 143 -12.52 -1.38 7.84
C LEU A 143 -13.77 -0.82 7.14
N LEU A 144 -13.66 0.38 6.55
CA LEU A 144 -14.76 0.97 5.76
C LEU A 144 -15.09 0.12 4.52
N HIS A 145 -14.09 -0.45 3.86
CA HIS A 145 -14.28 -1.35 2.72
C HIS A 145 -15.05 -2.61 3.11
N ILE A 146 -14.73 -3.20 4.25
CA ILE A 146 -15.46 -4.36 4.79
C ILE A 146 -16.89 -3.99 5.21
N VAL A 147 -17.09 -2.83 5.85
CA VAL A 147 -18.44 -2.33 6.17
C VAL A 147 -19.28 -2.14 4.90
N ALA A 148 -18.71 -1.57 3.85
CA ALA A 148 -19.39 -1.42 2.56
C ALA A 148 -19.73 -2.77 1.92
N LEU A 149 -18.85 -3.77 2.05
CA LEU A 149 -19.14 -5.14 1.60
C LEU A 149 -20.32 -5.75 2.35
N HIS A 150 -20.34 -5.63 3.67
CA HIS A 150 -21.41 -6.21 4.50
C HIS A 150 -22.76 -5.55 4.26
N ARG A 151 -22.79 -4.31 3.79
CA ARG A 151 -24.05 -3.61 3.48
C ARG A 151 -24.81 -4.23 2.30
N PHE A 152 -24.10 -4.70 1.28
CA PHE A 152 -24.71 -5.21 0.04
C PHE A 152 -24.44 -6.71 -0.19
N GLY A 153 -23.57 -7.31 0.62
CA GLY A 153 -23.15 -8.69 0.48
C GLY A 153 -22.23 -8.95 -0.71
N SER A 154 -21.78 -10.20 -0.80
CA SER A 154 -20.89 -10.66 -1.88
C SER A 154 -21.65 -10.80 -3.20
N ASN A 155 -20.97 -10.56 -4.31
CA ASN A 155 -21.46 -10.95 -5.64
C ASN A 155 -21.23 -12.46 -5.85
N ASN A 156 -22.08 -13.10 -6.63
CA ASN A 156 -21.87 -14.47 -7.09
C ASN A 156 -21.34 -14.49 -8.55
N PRO A 157 -20.74 -15.61 -9.00
CA PRO A 157 -20.17 -15.69 -10.35
C PRO A 157 -21.15 -15.42 -11.50
N TRP A 158 -22.43 -15.67 -11.28
CA TRP A 158 -23.50 -15.49 -12.28
C TRP A 158 -24.15 -14.11 -12.23
N GLY A 159 -23.81 -13.27 -11.24
CA GLY A 159 -24.42 -11.97 -11.03
C GLY A 159 -25.93 -12.02 -10.72
N ARG A 160 -26.42 -13.15 -10.23
CA ARG A 160 -27.85 -13.33 -9.91
C ARG A 160 -28.14 -12.90 -8.50
N ASP A 161 -29.28 -12.25 -8.29
CA ASP A 161 -29.77 -11.90 -6.98
C ASP A 161 -30.26 -13.16 -6.23
N ILE A 162 -29.91 -13.23 -4.96
CA ILE A 162 -30.39 -14.25 -4.02
C ILE A 162 -31.84 -13.93 -3.70
N LYS A 163 -32.77 -14.84 -4.03
CA LYS A 163 -34.20 -14.64 -3.86
C LYS A 163 -34.75 -15.30 -2.59
N SER A 164 -34.06 -16.30 -2.09
CA SER A 164 -34.48 -17.05 -0.91
C SER A 164 -33.30 -17.73 -0.22
N GLU A 165 -33.48 -18.16 1.01
CA GLU A 165 -32.49 -18.95 1.73
C GLU A 165 -32.15 -20.28 1.05
N LYS A 166 -33.03 -20.79 0.20
CA LYS A 166 -32.81 -22.02 -0.59
C LYS A 166 -31.73 -21.85 -1.65
N ASP A 167 -31.45 -20.59 -2.04
CA ASP A 167 -30.38 -20.24 -2.99
C ASP A 167 -29.01 -20.15 -2.32
N LEU A 168 -28.94 -20.35 -0.99
CA LEU A 168 -27.74 -20.25 -0.18
C LEU A 168 -27.31 -21.64 0.31
N ILE A 169 -26.01 -21.84 0.36
CA ILE A 169 -25.40 -22.99 1.04
C ILE A 169 -24.69 -22.44 2.27
N PRO A 170 -24.98 -22.95 3.48
CA PRO A 170 -24.29 -22.52 4.69
C PRO A 170 -22.78 -22.77 4.57
N PHE A 171 -21.98 -21.80 5.02
CA PHE A 171 -20.52 -21.93 4.98
C PHE A 171 -20.07 -23.10 5.87
N HIS A 172 -20.64 -23.22 7.07
CA HIS A 172 -20.41 -24.34 7.97
C HIS A 172 -21.62 -25.29 7.91
N PRO A 173 -21.43 -26.62 7.77
CA PRO A 173 -20.18 -27.38 7.69
C PRO A 173 -19.65 -27.63 6.26
N TYR A 174 -20.25 -27.03 5.23
CA TYR A 174 -19.97 -27.42 3.83
C TYR A 174 -18.60 -26.96 3.32
N TYR A 175 -18.03 -25.89 3.90
CA TYR A 175 -16.76 -25.30 3.46
C TYR A 175 -15.73 -25.16 4.59
N THR A 176 -15.94 -25.78 5.74
CA THR A 176 -15.02 -25.77 6.90
C THR A 176 -14.44 -27.13 7.22
#